data_2aac67aac8a51769b47882c8174f04db
#
_entry.id   2aac67aac8a51769b47882c8174f04db
#
_cell.length_a   1.000
_cell.length_b   1.000
_cell.length_c   1.000
_cell.angle_alpha   90.00
_cell.angle_beta   90.00
_cell.angle_gamma   90.00
#
_symmetry.space_group_name_H-M   'P 1'
#
loop_
_entity.id
_entity.type
_entity.pdbx_description
1 polymer ?
#
loop_
_entity_poly.entity_id
_entity_poly.type
_entity_poly.pdbx_seq_one_letter_code
_entity_poly.pdbx_strand_id
1 'polypeptide(L)'
;MTEPLLIPCPHCNGLNRIPAARVGEHPKCGRCKNEVLLSKPFDLKQIDYTNQIKGDLPLLLDVWAQWCGPCKSFAPVFEQAASELVGKCRLAKLDSEANQQLAGPLGIRSIPSLILFKNGREVARQSGAFPLPQLKAWLRSHGISA
;
A
#
# COMPACT_ATOMS: atom_id res chain seq x y z
N MET A 1 -26.46 -3.72 -6.03
CA MET A 1 -25.33 -4.18 -6.84
C MET A 1 -24.07 -3.45 -6.44
N THR A 2 -22.99 -4.21 -6.28
CA THR A 2 -21.70 -3.64 -5.93
C THR A 2 -20.95 -3.29 -7.20
N GLU A 3 -20.49 -2.06 -7.32
CA GLU A 3 -19.70 -1.66 -8.46
C GLU A 3 -18.33 -2.35 -8.45
N PRO A 4 -17.74 -2.62 -9.62
CA PRO A 4 -16.40 -3.18 -9.68
C PRO A 4 -15.38 -2.20 -9.13
N LEU A 5 -14.31 -2.74 -8.53
CA LEU A 5 -13.20 -1.96 -8.03
C LEU A 5 -12.16 -1.77 -9.13
N LEU A 6 -11.68 -0.55 -9.28
CA LEU A 6 -10.58 -0.24 -10.19
C LEU A 6 -9.29 -0.35 -9.41
N ILE A 7 -8.43 -1.29 -9.78
CA ILE A 7 -7.20 -1.58 -9.04
C ILE A 7 -6.02 -1.63 -10.00
N PRO A 8 -5.02 -0.77 -9.81
CA PRO A 8 -3.79 -0.84 -10.61
C PRO A 8 -2.99 -2.09 -10.26
N CYS A 9 -2.45 -2.76 -11.27
CA CYS A 9 -1.63 -3.93 -11.05
C CYS A 9 -0.29 -3.53 -10.41
N PRO A 10 0.12 -4.16 -9.32
CA PRO A 10 1.40 -3.83 -8.69
C PRO A 10 2.61 -4.24 -9.52
N HIS A 11 2.43 -5.07 -10.54
CA HIS A 11 3.54 -5.53 -11.40
C HIS A 11 3.68 -4.68 -12.67
N CYS A 12 2.57 -4.45 -13.39
CA CYS A 12 2.65 -3.76 -14.69
C CYS A 12 1.99 -2.38 -14.70
N ASN A 13 1.40 -1.97 -13.58
CA ASN A 13 0.72 -0.68 -13.43
C ASN A 13 -0.54 -0.56 -14.30
N GLY A 14 -0.99 -1.64 -14.92
CA GLY A 14 -2.22 -1.66 -15.72
C GLY A 14 -3.45 -1.62 -14.83
N LEU A 15 -4.46 -0.87 -15.22
CA LEU A 15 -5.70 -0.74 -14.45
C LEU A 15 -6.59 -1.96 -14.69
N ASN A 16 -7.07 -2.56 -13.59
CA ASN A 16 -7.97 -3.71 -13.63
C ASN A 16 -9.30 -3.36 -13.02
N ARG A 17 -10.35 -3.89 -13.60
CA ARG A 17 -11.72 -3.77 -13.08
C ARG A 17 -12.09 -5.11 -12.47
N ILE A 18 -12.16 -5.16 -11.15
CA ILE A 18 -12.39 -6.40 -10.40
C ILE A 18 -13.71 -6.31 -9.67
N PRO A 19 -14.67 -7.23 -9.96
CA PRO A 19 -15.92 -7.26 -9.20
C PRO A 19 -15.63 -7.38 -7.71
N ALA A 20 -16.31 -6.58 -6.90
CA ALA A 20 -16.08 -6.57 -5.45
C ALA A 20 -16.25 -7.95 -4.83
N ALA A 21 -17.19 -8.77 -5.36
CA ALA A 21 -17.44 -10.13 -4.88
C ALA A 21 -16.29 -11.09 -5.20
N ARG A 22 -15.35 -10.71 -6.07
CA ARG A 22 -14.27 -11.59 -6.52
C ARG A 22 -12.90 -11.24 -5.96
N VAL A 23 -12.82 -10.27 -5.04
CA VAL A 23 -11.52 -9.86 -4.48
C VAL A 23 -10.83 -10.98 -3.71
N GLY A 24 -11.59 -11.94 -3.17
CA GLY A 24 -11.02 -13.08 -2.45
C GLY A 24 -10.63 -14.27 -3.35
N GLU A 25 -10.83 -14.16 -4.66
CA GLU A 25 -10.61 -15.25 -5.60
C GLU A 25 -9.26 -15.16 -6.32
N HIS A 26 -8.30 -14.42 -5.77
CA HIS A 26 -6.97 -14.24 -6.35
C HIS A 26 -7.02 -13.72 -7.79
N PRO A 27 -7.67 -12.56 -8.03
CA PRO A 27 -7.83 -12.05 -9.39
C PRO A 27 -6.48 -11.75 -10.04
N LYS A 28 -6.39 -12.01 -11.33
CA LYS A 28 -5.17 -11.80 -12.11
C LYS A 28 -5.33 -10.59 -13.03
N CYS A 29 -4.20 -9.93 -13.28
CA CYS A 29 -4.17 -8.79 -14.20
C CYS A 29 -4.50 -9.23 -15.62
N GLY A 30 -5.38 -8.51 -16.28
CA GLY A 30 -5.75 -8.79 -17.67
C GLY A 30 -4.58 -8.57 -18.65
N ARG A 31 -3.57 -7.79 -18.27
CA ARG A 31 -2.40 -7.51 -19.12
C ARG A 31 -1.24 -8.46 -18.88
N CYS A 32 -0.77 -8.56 -17.63
CA CYS A 32 0.45 -9.30 -17.33
C CYS A 32 0.20 -10.68 -16.72
N LYS A 33 -1.05 -10.99 -16.35
CA LYS A 33 -1.47 -12.28 -15.81
C LYS A 33 -0.94 -12.59 -14.41
N ASN A 34 -0.28 -11.66 -13.75
CA ASN A 34 0.12 -11.80 -12.35
C ASN A 34 -1.05 -11.45 -11.43
N GLU A 35 -0.98 -11.92 -10.18
CA GLU A 35 -2.01 -11.56 -9.19
C GLU A 35 -1.98 -10.06 -8.94
N VAL A 36 -3.17 -9.46 -8.82
CA VAL A 36 -3.34 -8.02 -8.57
C VAL A 36 -3.34 -7.70 -7.09
N LEU A 37 -4.00 -8.55 -6.28
CA LEU A 37 -4.09 -8.37 -4.83
C LEU A 37 -3.10 -9.30 -4.15
N LEU A 38 -2.05 -8.73 -3.59
CA LEU A 38 -0.96 -9.50 -3.02
C LEU A 38 -1.12 -9.67 -1.52
N SER A 39 -0.59 -10.78 -1.00
CA SER A 39 -0.55 -11.06 0.44
C SER A 39 0.74 -10.55 1.10
N LYS A 40 1.53 -9.79 0.36
CA LYS A 40 2.77 -9.17 0.84
C LYS A 40 2.89 -7.76 0.27
N PRO A 41 3.70 -6.89 0.90
CA PRO A 41 3.92 -5.56 0.35
C PRO A 41 4.62 -5.61 -1.00
N PHE A 42 4.34 -4.63 -1.86
CA PHE A 42 5.05 -4.50 -3.13
C PHE A 42 5.88 -3.20 -3.14
N ASP A 43 6.96 -3.22 -3.89
CA ASP A 43 7.81 -2.03 -4.03
C ASP A 43 7.15 -1.04 -4.98
N LEU A 44 6.87 0.16 -4.50
CA LEU A 44 6.29 1.23 -5.30
C LEU A 44 7.42 2.07 -5.89
N LYS A 45 7.41 2.23 -7.20
CA LYS A 45 8.36 3.09 -7.90
C LYS A 45 7.75 4.46 -8.14
N GLN A 46 8.58 5.49 -8.13
CA GLN A 46 8.09 6.86 -8.33
C GLN A 46 7.35 7.04 -9.65
N ILE A 47 7.74 6.31 -10.69
CA ILE A 47 7.07 6.38 -11.99
C ILE A 47 5.64 5.85 -11.96
N ASP A 48 5.33 4.93 -11.05
CA ASP A 48 4.01 4.32 -10.93
C ASP A 48 3.13 4.97 -9.86
N TYR A 49 3.69 5.87 -9.08
CA TYR A 49 3.04 6.42 -7.88
C TYR A 49 1.64 7.01 -8.18
N THR A 50 1.56 7.90 -9.15
CA THR A 50 0.31 8.61 -9.44
C THR A 50 -0.82 7.65 -9.77
N ASN A 51 -0.53 6.58 -10.51
CA ASN A 51 -1.52 5.60 -10.88
C ASN A 51 -1.86 4.65 -9.72
N GLN A 52 -0.85 4.23 -8.96
CA GLN A 52 -1.06 3.27 -7.88
C GLN A 52 -1.91 3.82 -6.74
N ILE A 53 -1.80 5.11 -6.42
CA ILE A 53 -2.59 5.69 -5.32
C ILE A 53 -4.04 5.95 -5.70
N LYS A 54 -4.39 5.90 -6.98
CA LYS A 54 -5.75 6.21 -7.46
C LYS A 54 -6.74 5.05 -7.36
N GLY A 55 -6.27 3.86 -7.00
CA GLY A 55 -7.14 2.70 -6.93
C GLY A 55 -8.28 2.84 -5.93
N ASP A 56 -9.32 2.04 -6.11
CA ASP A 56 -10.50 2.06 -5.25
C ASP A 56 -10.27 1.42 -3.88
N LEU A 57 -9.24 0.59 -3.75
CA LEU A 57 -8.82 0.12 -2.42
C LEU A 57 -7.84 1.10 -1.81
N PRO A 58 -7.92 1.31 -0.48
CA PRO A 58 -6.91 2.12 0.20
C PRO A 58 -5.51 1.57 -0.03
N LEU A 59 -4.53 2.45 -0.12
CA LEU A 59 -3.13 2.09 -0.23
C LEU A 59 -2.38 2.63 0.98
N LEU A 60 -1.71 1.74 1.71
CA LEU A 60 -0.84 2.10 2.82
C LEU A 60 0.60 2.04 2.32
N LEU A 61 1.26 3.19 2.35
CA LEU A 61 2.64 3.32 1.87
C LEU A 61 3.60 3.42 3.06
N ASP A 62 4.59 2.54 3.10
CA ASP A 62 5.68 2.57 4.08
C ASP A 62 6.90 3.20 3.41
N VAL A 63 7.25 4.41 3.83
CA VAL A 63 8.44 5.11 3.33
C VAL A 63 9.61 4.74 4.24
N TRP A 64 10.64 4.12 3.68
CA TRP A 64 11.73 3.52 4.42
C TRP A 64 13.07 3.74 3.73
N ALA A 65 14.15 3.30 4.38
CA ALA A 65 15.49 3.27 3.78
C ALA A 65 16.26 2.07 4.31
N GLN A 66 17.22 1.59 3.53
CA GLN A 66 17.96 0.38 3.87
C GLN A 66 18.84 0.55 5.11
N TRP A 67 19.29 1.76 5.38
CA TRP A 67 20.14 2.06 6.56
C TRP A 67 19.35 2.28 7.84
N CYS A 68 18.04 2.30 7.77
CA CYS A 68 17.17 2.65 8.88
C CYS A 68 16.85 1.42 9.74
N GLY A 69 17.36 1.37 10.97
CA GLY A 69 17.12 0.27 11.90
C GLY A 69 15.65 0.08 12.24
N PRO A 70 14.92 1.15 12.66
CA PRO A 70 13.48 1.02 12.94
C PRO A 70 12.66 0.54 11.75
N CYS A 71 13.06 0.92 10.52
CA CYS A 71 12.40 0.44 9.31
C CYS A 71 12.53 -1.07 9.18
N LYS A 72 13.71 -1.61 9.47
CA LYS A 72 13.97 -3.05 9.40
C LYS A 72 13.20 -3.80 10.49
N SER A 73 13.12 -3.22 11.68
CA SER A 73 12.33 -3.81 12.77
C SER A 73 10.84 -3.82 12.46
N PHE A 74 10.37 -2.83 11.71
CA PHE A 74 8.97 -2.72 11.31
C PHE A 74 8.61 -3.63 10.14
N ALA A 75 9.57 -4.02 9.31
CA ALA A 75 9.29 -4.80 8.10
C ALA A 75 8.46 -6.07 8.36
N PRO A 76 8.74 -6.90 9.38
CA PRO A 76 7.91 -8.08 9.66
C PRO A 76 6.47 -7.71 10.04
N VAL A 77 6.27 -6.61 10.76
CA VAL A 77 4.94 -6.13 11.12
C VAL A 77 4.16 -5.73 9.87
N PHE A 78 4.80 -5.01 8.98
CA PHE A 78 4.18 -4.57 7.73
C PHE A 78 3.83 -5.76 6.83
N GLU A 79 4.71 -6.76 6.76
CA GLU A 79 4.45 -7.98 6.01
C GLU A 79 3.28 -8.77 6.59
N GLN A 80 3.21 -8.87 7.91
CA GLN A 80 2.09 -9.56 8.57
C GLN A 80 0.78 -8.84 8.29
N ALA A 81 0.77 -7.50 8.37
CA ALA A 81 -0.41 -6.70 8.04
C ALA A 81 -0.86 -6.94 6.60
N ALA A 82 0.09 -7.01 5.66
CA ALA A 82 -0.24 -7.25 4.26
C ALA A 82 -0.96 -8.58 4.08
N SER A 83 -0.52 -9.62 4.77
CA SER A 83 -1.15 -10.94 4.66
C SER A 83 -2.58 -10.96 5.22
N GLU A 84 -2.84 -10.12 6.24
CA GLU A 84 -4.17 -10.06 6.87
C GLU A 84 -5.14 -9.13 6.15
N LEU A 85 -4.64 -8.21 5.32
CA LEU A 85 -5.44 -7.16 4.71
C LEU A 85 -5.72 -7.35 3.22
N VAL A 86 -5.47 -8.53 2.68
CA VAL A 86 -5.73 -8.83 1.27
C VAL A 86 -7.19 -8.51 0.94
N GLY A 87 -7.40 -7.70 -0.11
CA GLY A 87 -8.73 -7.28 -0.50
C GLY A 87 -9.32 -6.13 0.30
N LYS A 88 -8.65 -5.68 1.37
CA LYS A 88 -9.13 -4.59 2.23
C LYS A 88 -8.27 -3.35 2.11
N CYS A 89 -6.97 -3.52 2.02
CA CYS A 89 -6.00 -2.44 1.90
C CYS A 89 -4.77 -2.98 1.17
N ARG A 90 -4.24 -2.18 0.26
CA ARG A 90 -3.02 -2.55 -0.46
C ARG A 90 -1.84 -1.96 0.29
N LEU A 91 -0.79 -2.76 0.49
CA LEU A 91 0.40 -2.33 1.20
C LEU A 91 1.58 -2.24 0.25
N ALA A 92 2.22 -1.09 0.21
CA ALA A 92 3.36 -0.82 -0.66
C ALA A 92 4.50 -0.22 0.14
N LYS A 93 5.72 -0.39 -0.36
CA LYS A 93 6.92 0.18 0.25
C LYS A 93 7.59 1.12 -0.74
N LEU A 94 8.05 2.27 -0.25
CA LEU A 94 8.79 3.23 -1.04
C LEU A 94 10.18 3.42 -0.42
N ASP A 95 11.21 2.96 -1.12
CA ASP A 95 12.59 3.22 -0.74
C ASP A 95 12.89 4.69 -1.01
N SER A 96 13.06 5.48 0.04
CA SER A 96 13.25 6.94 -0.07
C SER A 96 14.55 7.31 -0.78
N GLU A 97 15.56 6.46 -0.69
CA GLU A 97 16.86 6.70 -1.34
C GLU A 97 16.78 6.45 -2.84
N ALA A 98 16.09 5.38 -3.24
CA ALA A 98 15.94 5.02 -4.64
C ALA A 98 14.91 5.90 -5.36
N ASN A 99 14.05 6.61 -4.62
CA ASN A 99 12.94 7.39 -5.17
C ASN A 99 12.92 8.81 -4.59
N GLN A 100 14.05 9.48 -4.59
CA GLN A 100 14.21 10.80 -3.96
C GLN A 100 13.31 11.86 -4.57
N GLN A 101 13.02 11.79 -5.87
CA GLN A 101 12.17 12.75 -6.56
C GLN A 101 10.72 12.66 -6.09
N LEU A 102 10.30 11.52 -5.54
CA LEU A 102 8.98 11.37 -4.93
C LEU A 102 9.02 11.65 -3.43
N ALA A 103 10.02 11.13 -2.73
CA ALA A 103 10.11 11.28 -1.28
C ALA A 103 10.22 12.74 -0.86
N GLY A 104 10.94 13.57 -1.63
CA GLY A 104 11.06 15.00 -1.37
C GLY A 104 9.70 15.70 -1.35
N PRO A 105 8.94 15.67 -2.45
CA PRO A 105 7.61 16.30 -2.49
C PRO A 105 6.62 15.73 -1.48
N LEU A 106 6.75 14.47 -1.07
CA LEU A 106 5.91 13.89 -0.03
C LEU A 106 6.17 14.51 1.34
N GLY A 107 7.27 15.25 1.50
CA GLY A 107 7.58 15.92 2.75
C GLY A 107 7.93 14.96 3.89
N ILE A 108 8.67 13.90 3.57
CA ILE A 108 9.07 12.91 4.57
C ILE A 108 10.15 13.51 5.46
N ARG A 109 9.87 13.60 6.77
CA ARG A 109 10.79 14.15 7.76
C ARG A 109 11.46 13.08 8.61
N SER A 110 10.83 11.93 8.73
CA SER A 110 11.36 10.81 9.50
C SER A 110 10.93 9.51 8.86
N ILE A 111 11.67 8.44 9.12
CA ILE A 111 11.38 7.11 8.61
C ILE A 111 11.46 6.10 9.75
N PRO A 112 10.62 5.05 9.73
CA PRO A 112 9.58 4.81 8.74
C PRO A 112 8.43 5.81 8.88
N SER A 113 7.82 6.16 7.75
CA SER A 113 6.61 6.97 7.72
C SER A 113 5.53 6.20 6.96
N LEU A 114 4.34 6.17 7.54
CA LEU A 114 3.19 5.53 6.92
C LEU A 114 2.26 6.60 6.37
N ILE A 115 1.88 6.46 5.11
CA ILE A 115 0.94 7.37 4.46
C ILE A 115 -0.22 6.54 3.91
N LEU A 116 -1.43 6.88 4.31
CA LEU A 116 -2.64 6.20 3.85
C LEU A 116 -3.29 7.04 2.76
N PHE A 117 -3.51 6.40 1.60
CA PHE A 117 -4.17 7.02 0.45
C PHE A 117 -5.52 6.39 0.22
N LYS A 118 -6.51 7.20 -0.15
CA LYS A 118 -7.82 6.75 -0.62
C LYS A 118 -8.17 7.54 -1.87
N ASN A 119 -8.42 6.83 -2.98
CA ASN A 119 -8.85 7.43 -4.25
C ASN A 119 -7.94 8.57 -4.70
N GLY A 120 -6.63 8.39 -4.61
CA GLY A 120 -5.64 9.35 -5.06
C GLY A 120 -5.31 10.45 -4.07
N ARG A 121 -5.84 10.41 -2.85
CA ARG A 121 -5.61 11.44 -1.83
C ARG A 121 -4.98 10.87 -0.58
N GLU A 122 -4.02 11.59 -0.04
CA GLU A 122 -3.50 11.28 1.29
C GLU A 122 -4.57 11.63 2.32
N VAL A 123 -4.99 10.65 3.12
CA VAL A 123 -6.02 10.85 4.16
C VAL A 123 -5.47 10.80 5.56
N ALA A 124 -4.31 10.18 5.76
CA ALA A 124 -3.68 10.10 7.07
C ALA A 124 -2.19 9.83 6.92
N ARG A 125 -1.43 10.23 7.94
CA ARG A 125 0.02 10.03 7.96
C ARG A 125 0.46 9.79 9.39
N GLN A 126 1.39 8.85 9.59
CA GLN A 126 1.91 8.54 10.90
C GLN A 126 3.38 8.14 10.79
N SER A 127 4.23 8.68 11.68
CA SER A 127 5.65 8.34 11.73
C SER A 127 5.90 7.31 12.82
N GLY A 128 6.87 6.44 12.58
CA GLY A 128 7.35 5.49 13.57
C GLY A 128 7.01 4.05 13.25
N ALA A 129 7.69 3.15 13.97
CA ALA A 129 7.50 1.70 13.83
C ALA A 129 6.52 1.23 14.91
N PHE A 130 5.34 0.79 14.50
CA PHE A 130 4.29 0.36 15.43
C PHE A 130 4.25 -1.14 15.56
N PRO A 131 3.90 -1.67 16.75
CA PRO A 131 3.46 -3.06 16.87
C PRO A 131 2.20 -3.29 16.03
N LEU A 132 2.01 -4.53 15.59
CA LEU A 132 0.87 -4.88 14.73
C LEU A 132 -0.49 -4.46 15.31
N PRO A 133 -0.79 -4.68 16.61
CA PRO A 133 -2.09 -4.25 17.15
C PRO A 133 -2.34 -2.75 17.04
N GLN A 134 -1.30 -1.93 17.24
CA GLN A 134 -1.42 -0.48 17.11
C GLN A 134 -1.61 -0.07 15.66
N LEU A 135 -0.91 -0.71 14.73
CA LEU A 135 -1.09 -0.46 13.30
C LEU A 135 -2.52 -0.77 12.89
N LYS A 136 -3.05 -1.91 13.31
CA LYS A 136 -4.41 -2.30 12.98
C LYS A 136 -5.44 -1.33 13.58
N ALA A 137 -5.22 -0.89 14.82
CA ALA A 137 -6.11 0.09 15.46
C ALA A 137 -6.13 1.41 14.70
N TRP A 138 -4.95 1.87 14.26
CA TRP A 138 -4.84 3.08 13.46
C TRP A 138 -5.59 2.96 12.13
N LEU A 139 -5.45 1.82 11.46
CA LEU A 139 -6.17 1.55 10.21
C LEU A 139 -7.68 1.52 10.44
N ARG A 140 -8.14 0.88 11.52
CA ARG A 140 -9.58 0.85 11.84
C ARG A 140 -10.12 2.26 12.08
N SER A 141 -9.33 3.14 12.70
CA SER A 141 -9.75 4.53 12.94
C SER A 141 -9.96 5.30 11.64
N HIS A 142 -9.42 4.80 10.53
CA HIS A 142 -9.58 5.39 9.20
C HIS A 142 -10.49 4.56 8.29
N GLY A 143 -11.33 3.70 8.88
CA GLY A 143 -12.36 2.98 8.15
C GLY A 143 -11.92 1.70 7.46
N ILE A 144 -10.73 1.18 7.78
CA ILE A 144 -10.25 -0.07 7.21
C ILE A 144 -10.55 -1.20 8.20
N SER A 145 -11.16 -2.28 7.70
CA SER A 145 -11.50 -3.46 8.52
C SER A 145 -10.24 -4.28 8.81
N ALA A 146 -9.47 -3.87 9.77
CA ALA A 146 -8.20 -4.51 10.10
C ALA A 146 -8.28 -5.42 11.33
#